data_612e85b13d0e0b5d644c4a843aea720d
#
_entry.id   612e85b13d0e0b5d644c4a843aea720d
#
_cell.length_a   1.000
_cell.length_b   1.000
_cell.length_c   1.000
_cell.angle_alpha   90.00
_cell.angle_beta   90.00
_cell.angle_gamma   90.00
#
_symmetry.space_group_name_H-M   'P 1'
#
loop_
_entity.id
_entity.type
_entity.pdbx_description
1 polymer ?
#
loop_
_entity_poly.entity_id
_entity_poly.type
_entity_poly.pdbx_seq_one_letter_code
_entity_poly.pdbx_strand_id
1 'polypeptide(L)'
;MPSVITVSCITFIFHMHISWIEITYIFTVILFIFSSFAYSMEYFTTKLEKFMFPRKYFLQQSLKKISRALGTITNFNALKEIILNDIVTTLEIHGGAIVFVEKDGIQVITAGDIDEEDVKTSMENGVYKGDKYTAFEINRHEEYRSFLVVSGKKSNTHLGQEDRHWINLIVTYLSASLENVYLIRKLTLKMYELMANIPNEEATPEFVWLRKTMYDIQEKERIRIAMDLHDTTMQDLFLLKRRLYPILQRFPKMTDEYGQLTGILTHIDLINENLRQSCFELNPYVLQKTGLVGSIRKLVDVESSYSEFQVHFIADCTAQIELLEVERKKHLFRVIQELLNNAKKHSQAEHVTIRLVEENSSINLFYEDDGIGFDRQLKEMNRKNRIISGAGIGLDQMQGRVLLMNGEFYMDTERGKGVHIEIRIPFLEGISA
;
A
#
# COMPACT_ATOMS: atom_id res chain seq x y z
N MET A 1 19.59 -57.49 10.45
CA MET A 1 20.83 -57.27 11.19
C MET A 1 20.62 -56.68 12.61
N PRO A 2 19.73 -55.71 12.89
CA PRO A 2 19.54 -55.21 14.26
C PRO A 2 19.05 -56.25 15.27
N SER A 3 18.19 -57.18 14.84
CA SER A 3 17.62 -58.23 15.71
C SER A 3 18.65 -59.25 16.19
N VAL A 4 19.70 -59.54 15.41
CA VAL A 4 20.76 -60.50 15.81
C VAL A 4 21.69 -59.88 16.86
N ILE A 5 21.96 -58.59 16.73
CA ILE A 5 22.78 -57.85 17.70
C ILE A 5 22.03 -57.70 19.03
N THR A 6 20.74 -57.42 19.02
CA THR A 6 19.94 -57.33 20.25
C THR A 6 19.79 -58.66 20.93
N VAL A 7 19.58 -59.78 20.22
CA VAL A 7 19.51 -61.12 20.80
C VAL A 7 20.89 -61.53 21.37
N SER A 8 22.00 -61.21 20.66
CA SER A 8 23.33 -61.49 21.15
C SER A 8 23.70 -60.70 22.41
N CYS A 9 23.28 -59.42 22.50
CA CYS A 9 23.48 -58.63 23.71
C CYS A 9 22.62 -59.12 24.87
N ILE A 10 21.38 -59.54 24.64
CA ILE A 10 20.50 -60.09 25.67
C ILE A 10 21.06 -61.41 26.20
N THR A 11 21.54 -62.35 25.36
CA THR A 11 22.17 -63.61 25.78
C THR A 11 23.48 -63.38 26.52
N PHE A 12 24.26 -62.37 26.15
CA PHE A 12 25.47 -61.98 26.83
C PHE A 12 25.24 -61.46 28.25
N ILE A 13 24.21 -60.61 28.40
CA ILE A 13 23.76 -59.99 29.67
C ILE A 13 23.25 -61.11 30.63
N PHE A 14 22.48 -62.10 30.11
CA PHE A 14 21.96 -63.20 30.93
C PHE A 14 23.08 -64.22 31.39
N HIS A 15 24.21 -64.25 30.73
CA HIS A 15 25.36 -65.17 31.13
C HIS A 15 26.30 -64.52 32.13
N MET A 16 26.28 -63.19 32.27
CA MET A 16 27.03 -62.45 33.28
C MET A 16 26.11 -62.23 34.50
N HIS A 17 26.58 -62.68 35.69
CA HIS A 17 25.92 -62.41 36.98
C HIS A 17 25.99 -60.90 37.32
N ILE A 18 25.32 -60.10 36.51
CA ILE A 18 25.31 -58.65 36.65
C ILE A 18 24.15 -58.27 37.59
N SER A 19 24.41 -57.42 38.58
CA SER A 19 23.41 -56.90 39.52
C SER A 19 22.45 -55.96 38.78
N TRP A 20 21.19 -55.88 39.22
CA TRP A 20 20.20 -54.97 38.66
C TRP A 20 20.68 -53.53 38.68
N ILE A 21 21.52 -53.13 39.61
CA ILE A 21 22.11 -51.79 39.73
C ILE A 21 23.06 -51.51 38.56
N GLU A 22 23.88 -52.50 38.19
CA GLU A 22 24.82 -52.39 37.06
C GLU A 22 24.11 -52.34 35.72
N ILE A 23 23.01 -53.08 35.57
CA ILE A 23 22.16 -53.04 34.37
C ILE A 23 21.54 -51.64 34.22
N THR A 24 21.00 -51.06 35.29
CA THR A 24 20.41 -49.70 35.25
C THR A 24 21.46 -48.63 34.98
N TYR A 25 22.67 -48.80 35.51
CA TYR A 25 23.78 -47.89 35.23
C TYR A 25 24.21 -47.95 33.75
N ILE A 26 24.40 -49.15 33.21
CA ILE A 26 24.75 -49.35 31.79
C ILE A 26 23.66 -48.78 30.89
N PHE A 27 22.39 -49.02 31.21
CA PHE A 27 21.26 -48.51 30.46
C PHE A 27 21.23 -46.97 30.45
N THR A 28 21.43 -46.32 31.60
CA THR A 28 21.48 -44.85 31.69
C THR A 28 22.66 -44.28 30.95
N VAL A 29 23.81 -44.89 30.97
CA VAL A 29 24.99 -44.46 30.19
C VAL A 29 24.75 -44.60 28.70
N ILE A 30 24.17 -45.70 28.22
CA ILE A 30 23.83 -45.92 26.83
C ILE A 30 22.78 -44.90 26.37
N LEU A 31 21.76 -44.66 27.19
CA LEU A 31 20.72 -43.66 26.92
C LEU A 31 21.30 -42.23 26.78
N PHE A 32 22.24 -41.90 27.69
CA PHE A 32 22.92 -40.60 27.65
C PHE A 32 23.81 -40.45 26.41
N ILE A 33 24.57 -41.49 26.04
CA ILE A 33 25.40 -41.50 24.82
C ILE A 33 24.52 -41.37 23.58
N PHE A 34 23.42 -42.13 23.52
CA PHE A 34 22.49 -42.08 22.39
C PHE A 34 21.81 -40.71 22.27
N SER A 35 21.36 -40.16 23.38
CA SER A 35 20.77 -38.82 23.44
C SER A 35 21.76 -37.72 23.03
N SER A 36 22.99 -37.80 23.53
CA SER A 36 24.07 -36.87 23.18
C SER A 36 24.46 -36.99 21.70
N PHE A 37 24.50 -38.20 21.15
CA PHE A 37 24.73 -38.42 19.73
C PHE A 37 23.60 -37.91 18.87
N ALA A 38 22.34 -38.16 19.23
CA ALA A 38 21.16 -37.63 18.52
C ALA A 38 21.16 -36.10 18.52
N TYR A 39 21.40 -35.47 19.66
CA TYR A 39 21.53 -34.02 19.77
C TYR A 39 22.69 -33.45 18.95
N SER A 40 23.83 -34.11 18.99
CA SER A 40 25.00 -33.73 18.18
C SER A 40 24.73 -33.86 16.69
N MET A 41 24.06 -34.92 16.25
CA MET A 41 23.65 -35.12 14.86
C MET A 41 22.66 -34.05 14.40
N GLU A 42 21.66 -33.70 15.22
CA GLU A 42 20.70 -32.61 14.91
C GLU A 42 21.42 -31.27 14.82
N TYR A 43 22.32 -30.97 15.73
CA TYR A 43 23.12 -29.73 15.69
C TYR A 43 24.04 -29.69 14.46
N PHE A 44 24.69 -30.80 14.12
CA PHE A 44 25.55 -30.90 12.95
C PHE A 44 24.77 -30.81 11.65
N THR A 45 23.61 -31.46 11.52
CA THR A 45 22.78 -31.40 10.31
C THR A 45 22.27 -29.99 10.08
N THR A 46 21.81 -29.26 11.12
CA THR A 46 21.36 -27.88 11.00
C THR A 46 22.46 -26.90 10.62
N LYS A 47 23.69 -27.10 11.13
CA LYS A 47 24.84 -26.26 10.74
C LYS A 47 25.40 -26.61 9.36
N LEU A 48 25.48 -27.91 9.05
CA LEU A 48 25.95 -28.39 7.75
C LEU A 48 24.99 -28.07 6.62
N GLU A 49 23.67 -28.04 6.87
CA GLU A 49 22.67 -27.69 5.85
C GLU A 49 22.94 -26.30 5.26
N LYS A 50 23.29 -25.32 6.10
CA LYS A 50 23.69 -23.98 5.66
C LYS A 50 24.93 -23.99 4.75
N PHE A 51 25.87 -24.88 5.01
CA PHE A 51 27.14 -24.95 4.29
C PHE A 51 27.04 -25.83 3.03
N MET A 52 26.31 -26.93 3.10
CA MET A 52 26.17 -27.89 2.00
C MET A 52 25.07 -27.45 0.99
N PHE A 53 24.04 -26.78 1.46
CA PHE A 53 22.91 -26.33 0.62
C PHE A 53 22.59 -24.85 0.83
N PRO A 54 23.54 -23.94 0.52
CA PRO A 54 23.37 -22.51 0.80
C PRO A 54 22.14 -21.91 0.09
N ARG A 55 21.82 -22.38 -1.12
CA ARG A 55 20.67 -21.93 -1.89
C ARG A 55 19.35 -22.31 -1.19
N LYS A 56 19.21 -23.56 -0.78
CA LYS A 56 18.01 -24.06 -0.07
C LYS A 56 17.81 -23.30 1.25
N TYR A 57 18.88 -23.11 2.02
CA TYR A 57 18.83 -22.35 3.27
C TYR A 57 18.39 -20.90 3.05
N PHE A 58 18.93 -20.24 2.03
CA PHE A 58 18.56 -18.86 1.65
C PHE A 58 17.08 -18.76 1.25
N LEU A 59 16.59 -19.69 0.41
CA LEU A 59 15.19 -19.76 0.00
C LEU A 59 14.24 -19.96 1.19
N GLN A 60 14.62 -20.81 2.17
CA GLN A 60 13.83 -21.04 3.39
C GLN A 60 13.78 -19.77 4.27
N GLN A 61 14.89 -19.06 4.44
CA GLN A 61 14.92 -17.81 5.19
C GLN A 61 14.05 -16.73 4.54
N SER A 62 14.14 -16.58 3.21
CA SER A 62 13.32 -15.66 2.47
C SER A 62 11.83 -16.01 2.58
N LEU A 63 11.47 -17.29 2.47
CA LEU A 63 10.10 -17.76 2.66
C LEU A 63 9.56 -17.38 4.05
N LYS A 64 10.35 -17.57 5.10
CA LYS A 64 9.97 -17.20 6.47
C LYS A 64 9.78 -15.69 6.65
N LYS A 65 10.64 -14.88 5.98
CA LYS A 65 10.51 -13.42 5.97
C LYS A 65 9.22 -12.99 5.27
N ILE A 66 8.98 -13.49 4.06
CA ILE A 66 7.79 -13.19 3.26
C ILE A 66 6.51 -13.63 3.98
N SER A 67 6.47 -14.86 4.53
CA SER A 67 5.31 -15.37 5.27
C SER A 67 4.94 -14.49 6.47
N ARG A 68 5.91 -13.94 7.20
CA ARG A 68 5.65 -13.00 8.29
C ARG A 68 5.12 -11.66 7.78
N ALA A 69 5.71 -11.15 6.71
CA ALA A 69 5.29 -9.89 6.10
C ALA A 69 3.86 -9.97 5.55
N LEU A 70 3.48 -11.11 4.94
CA LEU A 70 2.13 -11.33 4.40
C LEU A 70 1.02 -11.17 5.44
N GLY A 71 1.27 -11.52 6.71
CA GLY A 71 0.31 -11.34 7.80
C GLY A 71 0.02 -9.87 8.15
N THR A 72 0.87 -8.94 7.73
CA THR A 72 0.72 -7.50 8.01
C THR A 72 0.22 -6.69 6.80
N ILE A 73 0.05 -7.33 5.65
CA ILE A 73 -0.35 -6.65 4.42
C ILE A 73 -1.86 -6.37 4.44
N THR A 74 -2.19 -5.10 4.31
CA THR A 74 -3.58 -4.61 4.27
C THR A 74 -3.95 -3.95 2.94
N ASN A 75 -2.98 -3.73 2.05
CA ASN A 75 -3.20 -3.07 0.77
C ASN A 75 -2.27 -3.58 -0.34
N PHE A 76 -2.63 -3.31 -1.60
CA PHE A 76 -1.89 -3.75 -2.78
C PHE A 76 -0.51 -3.08 -2.95
N ASN A 77 -0.32 -1.84 -2.45
CA ASN A 77 0.98 -1.17 -2.54
C ASN A 77 2.02 -1.83 -1.63
N ALA A 78 1.62 -2.18 -0.40
CA ALA A 78 2.49 -2.93 0.51
C ALA A 78 2.90 -4.29 -0.07
N LEU A 79 2.02 -4.91 -0.86
CA LEU A 79 2.29 -6.16 -1.55
C LEU A 79 3.39 -6.00 -2.61
N LYS A 80 3.37 -4.90 -3.38
CA LYS A 80 4.43 -4.55 -4.34
C LYS A 80 5.76 -4.34 -3.63
N GLU A 81 5.80 -3.44 -2.65
CA GLU A 81 7.04 -2.97 -2.05
C GLU A 81 7.74 -4.04 -1.20
N ILE A 82 6.97 -4.84 -0.48
CA ILE A 82 7.52 -5.79 0.48
C ILE A 82 7.70 -7.17 -0.16
N ILE A 83 6.67 -7.68 -0.84
CA ILE A 83 6.67 -9.07 -1.29
C ILE A 83 7.29 -9.23 -2.66
N LEU A 84 6.86 -8.43 -3.64
CA LEU A 84 7.29 -8.60 -5.02
C LEU A 84 8.78 -8.28 -5.17
N ASN A 85 9.28 -7.25 -4.49
CA ASN A 85 10.72 -6.96 -4.44
C ASN A 85 11.54 -8.07 -3.78
N ASP A 86 11.04 -8.66 -2.69
CA ASP A 86 11.69 -9.79 -2.04
C ASP A 86 11.71 -11.03 -2.95
N ILE A 87 10.66 -11.29 -3.73
CA ILE A 87 10.62 -12.37 -4.73
C ILE A 87 11.67 -12.12 -5.82
N VAL A 88 11.69 -10.92 -6.40
CA VAL A 88 12.64 -10.54 -7.46
C VAL A 88 14.09 -10.70 -7.01
N THR A 89 14.41 -10.24 -5.81
CA THR A 89 15.78 -10.34 -5.25
C THR A 89 16.16 -11.77 -4.86
N THR A 90 15.23 -12.53 -4.29
CA THR A 90 15.49 -13.91 -3.84
C THR A 90 15.72 -14.87 -5.01
N LEU A 91 14.94 -14.71 -6.09
CA LEU A 91 15.04 -15.55 -7.29
C LEU A 91 16.13 -15.05 -8.25
N GLU A 92 16.66 -13.84 -8.02
CA GLU A 92 17.62 -13.17 -8.94
C GLU A 92 17.07 -13.05 -10.35
N ILE A 93 15.77 -12.71 -10.48
CA ILE A 93 15.09 -12.49 -11.76
C ILE A 93 15.16 -11.02 -12.18
N HIS A 94 14.94 -10.71 -13.46
CA HIS A 94 14.91 -9.34 -13.94
C HIS A 94 13.74 -8.57 -13.34
N GLY A 95 12.55 -9.18 -13.26
CA GLY A 95 11.38 -8.58 -12.68
C GLY A 95 10.29 -9.59 -12.41
N GLY A 96 9.27 -9.15 -11.68
CA GLY A 96 8.08 -9.93 -11.38
C GLY A 96 6.84 -9.06 -11.38
N ALA A 97 5.69 -9.69 -11.59
CA ALA A 97 4.40 -9.00 -11.54
C ALA A 97 3.34 -9.83 -10.83
N ILE A 98 2.42 -9.17 -10.15
CA ILE A 98 1.15 -9.77 -9.72
C ILE A 98 0.08 -9.22 -10.63
N VAL A 99 -0.61 -10.13 -11.32
CA VAL A 99 -1.63 -9.80 -12.31
C VAL A 99 -2.98 -10.22 -11.80
N PHE A 100 -3.96 -9.32 -11.92
CA PHE A 100 -5.36 -9.59 -11.65
C PHE A 100 -6.13 -9.46 -12.95
N VAL A 101 -6.81 -10.52 -13.33
CA VAL A 101 -7.66 -10.59 -14.51
C VAL A 101 -9.11 -10.56 -14.04
N GLU A 102 -9.77 -9.43 -14.22
CA GLU A 102 -11.20 -9.23 -13.95
C GLU A 102 -11.99 -9.27 -15.26
N LYS A 103 -13.32 -9.33 -15.19
CA LYS A 103 -14.20 -9.35 -16.39
C LYS A 103 -14.01 -8.12 -17.28
N ASP A 104 -13.61 -7.00 -16.68
CA ASP A 104 -13.54 -5.68 -17.34
C ASP A 104 -12.11 -5.20 -17.61
N GLY A 105 -11.10 -6.01 -17.35
CA GLY A 105 -9.73 -5.64 -17.65
C GLY A 105 -8.68 -6.38 -16.83
N ILE A 106 -7.44 -6.10 -17.18
CA ILE A 106 -6.27 -6.67 -16.52
C ILE A 106 -5.55 -5.56 -15.75
N GLN A 107 -5.27 -5.82 -14.48
CA GLN A 107 -4.45 -4.96 -13.64
C GLN A 107 -3.15 -5.65 -13.29
N VAL A 108 -2.05 -4.91 -13.38
CA VAL A 108 -0.71 -5.41 -13.17
C VAL A 108 0.00 -4.58 -12.11
N ILE A 109 0.65 -5.26 -11.17
CA ILE A 109 1.53 -4.66 -10.17
C ILE A 109 2.92 -5.19 -10.44
N THR A 110 3.87 -4.34 -10.84
CA THR A 110 5.20 -4.74 -11.28
C THR A 110 6.28 -4.37 -10.26
N ALA A 111 7.37 -5.14 -10.23
CA ALA A 111 8.61 -4.81 -9.54
C ALA A 111 9.82 -5.32 -10.35
N GLY A 112 10.93 -4.55 -10.31
CA GLY A 112 12.12 -4.84 -11.11
C GLY A 112 11.95 -4.40 -12.57
N ASP A 113 12.77 -4.97 -13.44
CA ASP A 113 12.80 -4.65 -14.87
C ASP A 113 11.84 -5.59 -15.63
N ILE A 114 10.56 -5.19 -15.66
CA ILE A 114 9.47 -5.89 -16.36
C ILE A 114 8.50 -4.86 -16.94
N ASP A 115 8.15 -5.02 -18.20
CA ASP A 115 7.24 -4.13 -18.90
C ASP A 115 5.77 -4.51 -18.58
N GLU A 116 5.01 -3.55 -18.10
CA GLU A 116 3.61 -3.73 -17.72
C GLU A 116 2.71 -4.05 -18.93
N GLU A 117 2.93 -3.36 -20.06
CA GLU A 117 2.13 -3.54 -21.28
C GLU A 117 2.42 -4.90 -21.92
N ASP A 118 3.68 -5.35 -21.93
CA ASP A 118 4.05 -6.69 -22.37
C ASP A 118 3.37 -7.79 -21.56
N VAL A 119 3.32 -7.61 -20.22
CA VAL A 119 2.66 -8.55 -19.32
C VAL A 119 1.16 -8.58 -19.57
N LYS A 120 0.51 -7.42 -19.72
CA LYS A 120 -0.93 -7.34 -20.05
C LYS A 120 -1.25 -8.08 -21.34
N THR A 121 -0.53 -7.77 -22.42
CA THR A 121 -0.71 -8.38 -23.72
C THR A 121 -0.51 -9.90 -23.69
N SER A 122 0.50 -10.38 -22.93
CA SER A 122 0.75 -11.82 -22.76
C SER A 122 -0.40 -12.52 -22.05
N MET A 123 -0.99 -11.87 -21.03
CA MET A 123 -2.11 -12.41 -20.27
C MET A 123 -3.42 -12.40 -21.07
N GLU A 124 -3.69 -11.36 -21.85
CA GLU A 124 -4.84 -11.26 -22.76
C GLU A 124 -4.83 -12.38 -23.82
N ASN A 125 -3.65 -12.68 -24.34
CA ASN A 125 -3.45 -13.75 -25.32
C ASN A 125 -3.44 -15.17 -24.69
N GLY A 126 -3.62 -15.28 -23.37
CA GLY A 126 -3.64 -16.59 -22.68
C GLY A 126 -2.27 -17.28 -22.64
N VAL A 127 -1.18 -16.55 -22.84
CA VAL A 127 0.19 -17.10 -22.81
C VAL A 127 0.70 -17.13 -21.39
N TYR A 128 0.41 -18.21 -20.68
CA TYR A 128 0.83 -18.41 -19.28
C TYR A 128 2.26 -18.97 -19.14
N LYS A 129 2.85 -19.44 -20.23
CA LYS A 129 4.20 -20.00 -20.27
C LYS A 129 4.83 -19.68 -21.63
N GLY A 130 5.71 -18.68 -21.64
CA GLY A 130 6.49 -18.28 -22.80
C GLY A 130 7.98 -18.23 -22.47
N ASP A 131 8.80 -17.94 -23.46
CA ASP A 131 10.26 -17.80 -23.28
C ASP A 131 10.61 -16.61 -22.37
N LYS A 132 9.80 -15.54 -22.38
CA LYS A 132 10.04 -14.30 -21.65
C LYS A 132 9.46 -14.32 -20.23
N TYR A 133 8.27 -14.91 -20.03
CA TYR A 133 7.54 -14.90 -18.76
C TYR A 133 6.99 -16.28 -18.40
N THR A 134 6.94 -16.55 -17.10
CA THR A 134 6.25 -17.74 -16.55
C THR A 134 5.23 -17.27 -15.53
N ALA A 135 3.96 -17.63 -15.72
CA ALA A 135 2.87 -17.29 -14.82
C ALA A 135 2.49 -18.49 -13.93
N PHE A 136 2.28 -18.21 -12.66
CA PHE A 136 1.77 -19.13 -11.65
C PHE A 136 0.42 -18.62 -11.17
N GLU A 137 -0.65 -19.43 -11.34
CA GLU A 137 -1.98 -19.04 -10.87
C GLU A 137 -2.00 -19.04 -9.34
N ILE A 138 -2.43 -17.90 -8.74
CA ILE A 138 -2.53 -17.72 -7.29
C ILE A 138 -3.95 -18.06 -6.85
N ASN A 139 -4.96 -17.35 -7.41
CA ASN A 139 -6.38 -17.56 -7.08
C ASN A 139 -7.23 -17.64 -8.34
N ARG A 140 -8.30 -18.44 -8.25
CA ARG A 140 -9.35 -18.53 -9.28
C ARG A 140 -10.71 -18.39 -8.61
N HIS A 141 -11.34 -17.23 -8.80
CA HIS A 141 -12.70 -16.93 -8.36
C HIS A 141 -13.61 -16.65 -9.57
N GLU A 142 -14.91 -16.61 -9.34
CA GLU A 142 -15.87 -16.27 -10.41
C GLU A 142 -15.72 -14.83 -10.91
N GLU A 143 -15.26 -13.93 -10.02
CA GLU A 143 -15.14 -12.50 -10.30
C GLU A 143 -13.75 -12.12 -10.83
N TYR A 144 -12.70 -12.81 -10.40
CA TYR A 144 -11.32 -12.52 -10.81
C TYR A 144 -10.42 -13.76 -10.79
N ARG A 145 -9.31 -13.67 -11.53
CA ARG A 145 -8.18 -14.60 -11.44
C ARG A 145 -6.92 -13.82 -11.12
N SER A 146 -6.03 -14.37 -10.32
CA SER A 146 -4.76 -13.73 -10.02
C SER A 146 -3.57 -14.63 -10.33
N PHE A 147 -2.48 -14.02 -10.81
CA PHE A 147 -1.27 -14.71 -11.24
C PHE A 147 -0.04 -14.02 -10.68
N LEU A 148 0.96 -14.81 -10.28
CA LEU A 148 2.33 -14.37 -10.11
C LEU A 148 3.08 -14.60 -11.41
N VAL A 149 3.54 -13.55 -12.05
CA VAL A 149 4.32 -13.60 -13.29
C VAL A 149 5.77 -13.30 -12.95
N VAL A 150 6.69 -14.15 -13.38
CA VAL A 150 8.12 -13.98 -13.17
C VAL A 150 8.84 -13.98 -14.52
N SER A 151 9.82 -13.10 -14.65
CA SER A 151 10.70 -13.03 -15.82
C SER A 151 11.84 -14.05 -15.72
N GLY A 152 12.68 -14.09 -16.75
CA GLY A 152 13.92 -14.87 -16.74
C GLY A 152 14.89 -14.44 -15.63
N LYS A 153 15.79 -15.34 -15.26
CA LYS A 153 16.87 -15.06 -14.29
C LYS A 153 17.92 -14.11 -14.90
N LYS A 154 18.51 -13.26 -14.08
CA LYS A 154 19.62 -12.37 -14.46
C LYS A 154 20.85 -13.14 -14.96
N SER A 155 20.99 -14.40 -14.53
CA SER A 155 22.03 -15.32 -15.00
C SER A 155 21.73 -15.98 -16.35
N ASN A 156 20.64 -15.66 -17.01
CA ASN A 156 20.14 -16.31 -18.24
C ASN A 156 19.94 -17.83 -18.11
N THR A 157 19.78 -18.33 -16.89
CA THR A 157 19.45 -19.73 -16.61
C THR A 157 17.96 -19.93 -16.39
N HIS A 158 17.45 -21.12 -16.64
CA HIS A 158 16.06 -21.45 -16.33
C HIS A 158 15.80 -21.56 -14.82
N LEU A 159 14.55 -21.37 -14.41
CA LEU A 159 14.11 -21.62 -13.05
C LEU A 159 14.29 -23.11 -12.69
N GLY A 160 15.12 -23.38 -11.70
CA GLY A 160 15.38 -24.74 -11.21
C GLY A 160 14.16 -25.35 -10.50
N GLN A 161 14.26 -26.66 -10.16
CA GLN A 161 13.19 -27.34 -9.41
C GLN A 161 13.00 -26.73 -8.02
N GLU A 162 14.08 -26.35 -7.33
CA GLU A 162 14.02 -25.70 -6.02
C GLU A 162 13.34 -24.33 -6.10
N ASP A 163 13.67 -23.53 -7.13
CA ASP A 163 13.03 -22.23 -7.34
C ASP A 163 11.53 -22.39 -7.59
N ARG A 164 11.11 -23.34 -8.42
CA ARG A 164 9.70 -23.63 -8.71
C ARG A 164 8.95 -24.12 -7.46
N HIS A 165 9.58 -24.98 -6.68
CA HIS A 165 8.99 -25.44 -5.41
C HIS A 165 8.79 -24.26 -4.44
N TRP A 166 9.79 -23.39 -4.33
CA TRP A 166 9.73 -22.19 -3.52
C TRP A 166 8.61 -21.22 -4.00
N ILE A 167 8.52 -20.99 -5.32
CA ILE A 167 7.45 -20.16 -5.90
C ILE A 167 6.07 -20.74 -5.56
N ASN A 168 5.88 -22.05 -5.68
CA ASN A 168 4.60 -22.68 -5.35
C ASN A 168 4.22 -22.49 -3.87
N LEU A 169 5.19 -22.56 -2.96
CA LEU A 169 4.93 -22.24 -1.55
C LEU A 169 4.54 -20.76 -1.36
N ILE A 170 5.23 -19.84 -2.02
CA ILE A 170 4.88 -18.41 -1.99
C ILE A 170 3.48 -18.18 -2.55
N VAL A 171 3.14 -18.81 -3.67
CA VAL A 171 1.80 -18.73 -4.28
C VAL A 171 0.72 -19.18 -3.29
N THR A 172 0.96 -20.26 -2.54
CA THR A 172 0.02 -20.73 -1.50
C THR A 172 -0.18 -19.69 -0.39
N TYR A 173 0.91 -19.07 0.09
CA TYR A 173 0.80 -17.99 1.10
C TYR A 173 0.16 -16.73 0.54
N LEU A 174 0.50 -16.35 -0.69
CA LEU A 174 -0.10 -15.20 -1.39
C LEU A 174 -1.61 -15.38 -1.59
N SER A 175 -2.06 -16.59 -1.88
CA SER A 175 -3.48 -16.90 -2.11
C SER A 175 -4.36 -16.39 -0.97
N ALA A 176 -4.08 -16.80 0.26
CA ALA A 176 -4.85 -16.37 1.44
C ALA A 176 -4.77 -14.85 1.69
N SER A 177 -3.56 -14.27 1.55
CA SER A 177 -3.36 -12.84 1.80
C SER A 177 -4.04 -11.97 0.74
N LEU A 178 -3.96 -12.35 -0.53
CA LEU A 178 -4.61 -11.63 -1.62
C LEU A 178 -6.14 -11.69 -1.52
N GLU A 179 -6.68 -12.84 -1.14
CA GLU A 179 -8.11 -12.98 -0.91
C GLU A 179 -8.60 -12.05 0.21
N ASN A 180 -7.88 -12.00 1.32
CA ASN A 180 -8.20 -11.10 2.43
C ASN A 180 -8.15 -9.62 1.99
N VAL A 181 -7.08 -9.20 1.30
CA VAL A 181 -6.95 -7.82 0.79
C VAL A 181 -8.08 -7.48 -0.18
N TYR A 182 -8.41 -8.41 -1.09
CA TYR A 182 -9.51 -8.25 -2.03
C TYR A 182 -10.86 -8.10 -1.32
N LEU A 183 -11.17 -8.97 -0.36
CA LEU A 183 -12.43 -8.93 0.40
C LEU A 183 -12.55 -7.66 1.25
N ILE A 184 -11.49 -7.28 1.96
CA ILE A 184 -11.45 -6.03 2.74
C ILE A 184 -11.74 -4.84 1.81
N ARG A 185 -11.08 -4.79 0.66
CA ARG A 185 -11.28 -3.72 -0.31
C ARG A 185 -12.68 -3.70 -0.89
N LYS A 186 -13.23 -4.87 -1.26
CA LYS A 186 -14.61 -5.00 -1.76
C LYS A 186 -15.62 -4.50 -0.74
N LEU A 187 -15.47 -4.90 0.53
CA LEU A 187 -16.32 -4.43 1.62
C LEU A 187 -16.19 -2.92 1.84
N THR A 188 -14.97 -2.39 1.82
CA THR A 188 -14.71 -0.96 1.98
C THR A 188 -15.36 -0.15 0.84
N LEU A 189 -15.21 -0.60 -0.40
CA LEU A 189 -15.84 0.03 -1.56
C LEU A 189 -17.36 0.03 -1.44
N LYS A 190 -17.94 -1.13 -1.10
CA LYS A 190 -19.40 -1.23 -0.93
C LYS A 190 -19.91 -0.35 0.18
N MET A 191 -19.15 -0.22 1.25
CA MET A 191 -19.48 0.67 2.36
C MET A 191 -19.44 2.15 1.94
N TYR A 192 -18.43 2.58 1.19
CA TYR A 192 -18.39 3.95 0.66
C TYR A 192 -19.54 4.23 -0.32
N GLU A 193 -19.84 3.29 -1.20
CA GLU A 193 -20.99 3.39 -2.12
C GLU A 193 -22.30 3.59 -1.36
N LEU A 194 -22.56 2.79 -0.33
CA LEU A 194 -23.74 2.93 0.52
C LEU A 194 -23.75 4.28 1.24
N MET A 195 -22.60 4.70 1.78
CA MET A 195 -22.48 5.98 2.48
C MET A 195 -22.71 7.21 1.57
N ALA A 196 -22.38 7.10 0.30
CA ALA A 196 -22.56 8.18 -0.67
C ALA A 196 -24.00 8.28 -1.19
N ASN A 197 -24.70 7.14 -1.29
CA ASN A 197 -25.98 7.08 -2.00
C ASN A 197 -27.21 7.19 -1.07
N ILE A 198 -27.07 7.07 0.25
CA ILE A 198 -28.19 7.21 1.18
C ILE A 198 -28.22 8.63 1.75
N PRO A 199 -29.20 9.48 1.37
CA PRO A 199 -29.37 10.81 1.93
C PRO A 199 -29.60 10.75 3.45
N ASN A 200 -29.27 11.82 4.18
CA ASN A 200 -29.48 11.86 5.64
C ASN A 200 -30.95 11.74 6.04
N GLU A 201 -31.86 12.21 5.20
CA GLU A 201 -33.32 12.12 5.45
C GLU A 201 -33.85 10.70 5.40
N GLU A 202 -33.23 9.82 4.61
CA GLU A 202 -33.57 8.40 4.47
C GLU A 202 -32.72 7.48 5.34
N ALA A 203 -31.63 8.02 5.91
CA ALA A 203 -30.69 7.25 6.70
C ALA A 203 -31.17 7.04 8.14
N THR A 204 -31.01 5.83 8.67
CA THR A 204 -31.24 5.61 10.08
C THR A 204 -30.18 6.33 10.93
N PRO A 205 -30.50 6.70 12.21
CA PRO A 205 -29.52 7.34 13.09
C PRO A 205 -28.23 6.53 13.25
N GLU A 206 -28.32 5.20 13.26
CA GLU A 206 -27.18 4.30 13.35
C GLU A 206 -26.31 4.38 12.09
N PHE A 207 -26.90 4.55 10.91
CA PHE A 207 -26.18 4.68 9.66
C PHE A 207 -25.46 6.04 9.56
N VAL A 208 -26.11 7.12 9.99
CA VAL A 208 -25.47 8.44 10.08
C VAL A 208 -24.30 8.41 11.06
N TRP A 209 -24.47 7.78 12.22
CA TRP A 209 -23.41 7.58 13.20
C TRP A 209 -22.26 6.75 12.62
N LEU A 210 -22.55 5.65 11.93
CA LEU A 210 -21.53 4.80 11.28
C LEU A 210 -20.74 5.60 10.25
N ARG A 211 -21.42 6.37 9.40
CA ARG A 211 -20.79 7.27 8.42
C ARG A 211 -19.82 8.24 9.11
N LYS A 212 -20.27 8.94 10.14
CA LYS A 212 -19.44 9.87 10.91
C LYS A 212 -18.24 9.18 11.52
N THR A 213 -18.46 8.06 12.20
CA THR A 213 -17.39 7.29 12.87
C THR A 213 -16.31 6.82 11.89
N MET A 214 -16.71 6.39 10.71
CA MET A 214 -15.75 5.94 9.69
C MET A 214 -14.85 7.08 9.20
N TYR A 215 -15.42 8.25 8.93
CA TYR A 215 -14.62 9.41 8.53
C TYR A 215 -13.73 9.93 9.66
N ASP A 216 -14.21 9.86 10.92
CA ASP A 216 -13.42 10.22 12.10
C ASP A 216 -12.22 9.28 12.29
N ILE A 217 -12.41 7.97 12.11
CA ILE A 217 -11.31 6.98 12.15
C ILE A 217 -10.31 7.26 11.04
N GLN A 218 -10.78 7.50 9.82
CA GLN A 218 -9.91 7.82 8.69
C GLN A 218 -9.09 9.09 8.95
N GLU A 219 -9.69 10.12 9.52
CA GLU A 219 -8.98 11.37 9.83
C GLU A 219 -7.98 11.20 10.97
N LYS A 220 -8.33 10.44 12.02
CA LYS A 220 -7.40 10.10 13.10
C LYS A 220 -6.19 9.34 12.57
N GLU A 221 -6.39 8.39 11.68
CA GLU A 221 -5.30 7.62 11.09
C GLU A 221 -4.38 8.49 10.21
N ARG A 222 -4.95 9.42 9.43
CA ARG A 222 -4.16 10.40 8.67
C ARG A 222 -3.28 11.27 9.59
N ILE A 223 -3.85 11.75 10.70
CA ILE A 223 -3.13 12.54 11.70
C ILE A 223 -2.00 11.71 12.32
N ARG A 224 -2.29 10.45 12.68
CA ARG A 224 -1.29 9.53 13.23
C ARG A 224 -0.12 9.32 12.27
N ILE A 225 -0.41 9.03 11.01
CA ILE A 225 0.62 8.84 9.97
C ILE A 225 1.44 10.12 9.79
N ALA A 226 0.80 11.30 9.76
CA ALA A 226 1.51 12.57 9.64
C ALA A 226 2.47 12.81 10.81
N MET A 227 2.04 12.49 12.04
CA MET A 227 2.89 12.60 13.24
C MET A 227 4.06 11.61 13.19
N ASP A 228 3.81 10.36 12.82
CA ASP A 228 4.86 9.34 12.70
C ASP A 228 5.92 9.74 11.65
N LEU A 229 5.49 10.28 10.50
CA LEU A 229 6.41 10.80 9.47
C LEU A 229 7.22 11.99 9.97
N HIS A 230 6.57 12.92 10.68
CA HIS A 230 7.23 14.09 11.21
C HIS A 230 8.24 13.75 12.32
N ASP A 231 7.83 12.92 13.29
CA ASP A 231 8.61 12.69 14.51
C ASP A 231 9.71 11.64 14.33
N THR A 232 9.57 10.74 13.37
CA THR A 232 10.58 9.71 13.09
C THR A 232 11.37 10.04 11.83
N THR A 233 10.74 10.02 10.67
CA THR A 233 11.45 10.07 9.38
C THR A 233 12.13 11.41 9.14
N MET A 234 11.45 12.53 9.43
CA MET A 234 12.05 13.87 9.25
C MET A 234 13.17 14.12 10.26
N GLN A 235 13.05 13.63 11.52
CA GLN A 235 14.11 13.76 12.52
C GLN A 235 15.32 12.91 12.14
N ASP A 236 15.13 11.70 11.64
CA ASP A 236 16.22 10.83 11.16
C ASP A 236 16.98 11.45 9.99
N LEU A 237 16.27 12.03 9.02
CA LEU A 237 16.88 12.76 7.91
C LEU A 237 17.66 13.99 8.39
N PHE A 238 17.14 14.74 9.37
CA PHE A 238 17.84 15.86 9.98
C PHE A 238 19.13 15.41 10.68
N LEU A 239 19.08 14.32 11.44
CA LEU A 239 20.26 13.74 12.08
C LEU A 239 21.29 13.24 11.07
N LEU A 240 20.82 12.60 9.98
CA LEU A 240 21.68 12.15 8.88
C LEU A 240 22.40 13.34 8.24
N LYS A 241 21.65 14.40 7.89
CA LYS A 241 22.23 15.64 7.36
C LYS A 241 23.27 16.25 8.31
N ARG A 242 22.95 16.32 9.60
CA ARG A 242 23.85 16.83 10.64
C ARG A 242 25.15 16.02 10.77
N ARG A 243 25.08 14.70 10.53
CA ARG A 243 26.27 13.82 10.53
C ARG A 243 27.11 13.95 9.26
N LEU A 244 26.47 14.15 8.11
CA LEU A 244 27.16 14.28 6.83
C LEU A 244 27.84 15.64 6.65
N TYR A 245 27.30 16.71 7.20
CA TYR A 245 27.83 18.05 7.02
C TYR A 245 29.28 18.22 7.50
N PRO A 246 29.72 17.73 8.67
CA PRO A 246 31.14 17.80 9.09
C PRO A 246 32.05 16.93 8.19
N ILE A 247 31.55 15.88 7.59
CA ILE A 247 32.32 15.05 6.67
C ILE A 247 32.58 15.83 5.39
N LEU A 248 31.55 16.51 4.84
CA LEU A 248 31.70 17.37 3.66
C LEU A 248 32.80 18.43 3.86
N GLN A 249 32.87 19.03 5.05
CA GLN A 249 33.88 20.07 5.35
C GLN A 249 35.32 19.56 5.34
N ARG A 250 35.56 18.25 5.36
CA ARG A 250 36.90 17.64 5.29
C ARG A 250 37.44 17.52 3.86
N PHE A 251 36.59 17.64 2.86
CA PHE A 251 36.99 17.53 1.46
C PHE A 251 37.23 18.91 0.85
N PRO A 252 38.25 19.09 0.01
CA PRO A 252 38.43 20.31 -0.77
C PRO A 252 37.27 20.55 -1.72
N LYS A 253 36.82 21.80 -1.86
CA LYS A 253 35.60 22.14 -2.66
C LYS A 253 35.68 21.76 -4.13
N MET A 254 36.83 21.43 -4.67
CA MET A 254 37.04 21.07 -6.08
C MET A 254 37.21 19.55 -6.30
N THR A 255 36.98 18.73 -5.29
CA THR A 255 37.08 17.26 -5.43
C THR A 255 35.74 16.66 -5.84
N ASP A 256 35.76 15.51 -6.50
CA ASP A 256 34.58 14.78 -6.94
C ASP A 256 33.77 14.30 -5.74
N GLU A 257 34.43 13.90 -4.66
CA GLU A 257 33.80 13.51 -3.39
C GLU A 257 33.01 14.66 -2.75
N TYR A 258 33.52 15.90 -2.82
CA TYR A 258 32.80 17.08 -2.34
C TYR A 258 31.51 17.29 -3.15
N GLY A 259 31.60 17.13 -4.51
CA GLY A 259 30.45 17.23 -5.39
C GLY A 259 29.37 16.16 -5.08
N GLN A 260 29.80 14.91 -4.91
CA GLN A 260 28.90 13.79 -4.61
C GLN A 260 28.21 13.99 -3.23
N LEU A 261 28.95 14.36 -2.18
CA LEU A 261 28.38 14.62 -0.86
C LEU A 261 27.43 15.82 -0.85
N THR A 262 27.72 16.86 -1.62
CA THR A 262 26.82 18.01 -1.81
C THR A 262 25.52 17.57 -2.48
N GLY A 263 25.62 16.73 -3.52
CA GLY A 263 24.45 16.12 -4.19
C GLY A 263 23.57 15.32 -3.21
N ILE A 264 24.18 14.50 -2.35
CA ILE A 264 23.46 13.74 -1.32
C ILE A 264 22.74 14.68 -0.34
N LEU A 265 23.40 15.73 0.14
CA LEU A 265 22.79 16.69 1.05
C LEU A 265 21.60 17.43 0.42
N THR A 266 21.74 17.83 -0.85
CA THR A 266 20.66 18.45 -1.63
C THR A 266 19.48 17.49 -1.79
N HIS A 267 19.75 16.19 -2.05
CA HIS A 267 18.71 15.18 -2.15
C HIS A 267 17.98 14.95 -0.81
N ILE A 268 18.69 14.97 0.32
CA ILE A 268 18.08 14.91 1.65
C ILE A 268 17.15 16.12 1.87
N ASP A 269 17.52 17.32 1.43
CA ASP A 269 16.67 18.50 1.54
C ASP A 269 15.41 18.37 0.71
N LEU A 270 15.52 17.84 -0.51
CA LEU A 270 14.37 17.56 -1.38
C LEU A 270 13.42 16.52 -0.74
N ILE A 271 13.96 15.42 -0.19
CA ILE A 271 13.15 14.42 0.53
C ILE A 271 12.45 15.06 1.74
N ASN A 272 13.14 15.89 2.51
CA ASN A 272 12.55 16.60 3.66
C ASN A 272 11.39 17.51 3.23
N GLU A 273 11.51 18.21 2.11
CA GLU A 273 10.44 19.09 1.61
C GLU A 273 9.24 18.27 1.16
N ASN A 274 9.47 17.17 0.42
CA ASN A 274 8.40 16.24 0.01
C ASN A 274 7.69 15.63 1.23
N LEU A 275 8.40 15.27 2.28
CA LEU A 275 7.81 14.77 3.53
C LEU A 275 6.98 15.85 4.26
N ARG A 276 7.45 17.10 4.31
CA ARG A 276 6.68 18.21 4.89
C ARG A 276 5.38 18.42 4.14
N GLN A 277 5.43 18.37 2.82
CA GLN A 277 4.25 18.43 1.99
C GLN A 277 3.29 17.28 2.27
N SER A 278 3.78 16.04 2.31
CA SER A 278 2.97 14.86 2.64
C SER A 278 2.34 14.97 4.03
N CYS A 279 3.07 15.46 5.02
CA CYS A 279 2.54 15.72 6.37
C CYS A 279 1.44 16.80 6.34
N PHE A 280 1.59 17.86 5.54
CA PHE A 280 0.56 18.90 5.37
C PHE A 280 -0.70 18.33 4.71
N GLU A 281 -0.55 17.50 3.68
CA GLU A 281 -1.68 16.85 3.00
C GLU A 281 -2.42 15.87 3.93
N LEU A 282 -1.70 15.14 4.77
CA LEU A 282 -2.28 14.21 5.73
C LEU A 282 -2.94 14.89 6.92
N ASN A 283 -2.32 15.91 7.47
CA ASN A 283 -2.82 16.66 8.62
C ASN A 283 -2.70 18.16 8.40
N PRO A 284 -3.74 18.82 7.92
CA PRO A 284 -3.74 20.26 7.72
C PRO A 284 -3.81 21.01 9.07
N TYR A 285 -2.79 20.86 9.92
CA TYR A 285 -2.66 21.65 11.18
C TYR A 285 -2.75 23.15 10.90
N VAL A 286 -2.41 23.54 9.69
CA VAL A 286 -2.51 24.92 9.19
C VAL A 286 -3.97 25.42 9.20
N LEU A 287 -4.97 24.51 9.03
CA LEU A 287 -6.39 24.86 9.16
C LEU A 287 -6.72 25.61 10.49
N GLN A 288 -6.07 25.22 11.58
CA GLN A 288 -6.28 25.87 12.87
C GLN A 288 -5.58 27.26 12.97
N LYS A 289 -4.49 27.46 12.23
CA LYS A 289 -3.69 28.70 12.28
C LYS A 289 -4.07 29.71 11.22
N THR A 290 -4.31 29.28 9.99
CA THR A 290 -4.54 30.17 8.83
C THR A 290 -5.98 30.15 8.33
N GLY A 291 -6.86 29.37 8.97
CA GLY A 291 -8.23 29.18 8.53
C GLY A 291 -8.32 28.28 7.29
N LEU A 292 -9.56 28.09 6.81
CA LEU A 292 -9.86 27.24 5.65
C LEU A 292 -9.32 27.84 4.36
N VAL A 293 -9.66 29.10 4.08
CA VAL A 293 -9.27 29.78 2.84
C VAL A 293 -7.75 29.89 2.71
N GLY A 294 -7.06 30.23 3.80
CA GLY A 294 -5.59 30.26 3.84
C GLY A 294 -4.96 28.88 3.58
N SER A 295 -5.57 27.82 4.11
CA SER A 295 -5.09 26.44 3.90
C SER A 295 -5.32 25.97 2.47
N ILE A 296 -6.45 26.33 1.85
CA ILE A 296 -6.73 26.03 0.44
C ILE A 296 -5.77 26.78 -0.48
N ARG A 297 -5.49 28.08 -0.23
CA ARG A 297 -4.48 28.83 -1.00
C ARG A 297 -3.14 28.14 -0.98
N LYS A 298 -2.67 27.73 0.22
CA LYS A 298 -1.43 26.98 0.34
C LYS A 298 -1.44 25.64 -0.41
N LEU A 299 -2.57 24.91 -0.40
CA LEU A 299 -2.73 23.68 -1.16
C LEU A 299 -2.64 23.96 -2.68
N VAL A 300 -3.30 25.01 -3.16
CA VAL A 300 -3.28 25.43 -4.57
C VAL A 300 -1.88 25.85 -5.00
N ASP A 301 -1.17 26.63 -4.18
CA ASP A 301 0.21 27.06 -4.47
C ASP A 301 1.16 25.87 -4.63
N VAL A 302 1.00 24.86 -3.77
CA VAL A 302 1.75 23.61 -3.83
C VAL A 302 1.39 22.82 -5.10
N GLU A 303 0.11 22.57 -5.37
CA GLU A 303 -0.31 21.81 -6.55
C GLU A 303 0.08 22.50 -7.84
N SER A 304 -0.05 23.82 -7.94
CA SER A 304 0.38 24.59 -9.13
C SER A 304 1.89 24.49 -9.40
N SER A 305 2.70 24.22 -8.36
CA SER A 305 4.14 24.06 -8.52
C SER A 305 4.56 22.68 -9.04
N TYR A 306 3.72 21.65 -8.89
CA TYR A 306 4.04 20.25 -9.22
C TYR A 306 3.13 19.65 -10.29
N SER A 307 2.08 20.35 -10.70
CA SER A 307 1.13 19.87 -11.71
C SER A 307 1.34 20.58 -13.05
N GLU A 308 0.93 19.94 -14.12
CA GLU A 308 1.00 20.46 -15.49
C GLU A 308 -0.11 21.47 -15.80
N PHE A 309 -1.13 21.58 -14.91
CA PHE A 309 -2.25 22.49 -15.05
C PHE A 309 -2.15 23.72 -14.12
N GLN A 310 -2.76 24.80 -14.53
CA GLN A 310 -2.89 26.02 -13.72
C GLN A 310 -4.16 25.97 -12.86
N VAL A 311 -4.03 26.29 -11.56
CA VAL A 311 -5.20 26.35 -10.65
C VAL A 311 -5.57 27.79 -10.36
N HIS A 312 -6.82 28.17 -10.63
CA HIS A 312 -7.40 29.45 -10.25
C HIS A 312 -8.32 29.28 -9.04
N PHE A 313 -7.91 29.81 -7.89
CA PHE A 313 -8.72 29.78 -6.67
C PHE A 313 -9.28 31.16 -6.33
N ILE A 314 -10.61 31.25 -6.25
CA ILE A 314 -11.37 32.45 -5.91
C ILE A 314 -12.19 32.14 -4.66
N ALA A 315 -12.11 33.02 -3.64
CA ALA A 315 -12.95 32.93 -2.46
C ALA A 315 -13.55 34.28 -2.17
N ASP A 316 -14.86 34.35 -2.32
CA ASP A 316 -15.68 35.51 -1.95
C ASP A 316 -16.27 35.25 -0.55
N CYS A 317 -16.38 36.27 0.29
CA CYS A 317 -16.94 36.20 1.65
C CYS A 317 -16.14 35.28 2.62
N THR A 318 -14.85 35.50 2.72
CA THR A 318 -13.90 34.73 3.57
C THR A 318 -14.33 34.69 5.03
N ALA A 319 -14.96 35.73 5.56
CA ALA A 319 -15.35 35.82 6.97
C ALA A 319 -16.40 34.77 7.37
N GLN A 320 -17.42 34.56 6.53
CA GLN A 320 -18.49 33.59 6.78
C GLN A 320 -18.00 32.15 6.70
N ILE A 321 -17.12 31.89 5.72
CA ILE A 321 -16.47 30.57 5.55
C ILE A 321 -15.63 30.21 6.79
N GLU A 322 -14.99 31.21 7.39
CA GLU A 322 -14.16 30.99 8.59
C GLU A 322 -15.01 30.84 9.88
N LEU A 323 -16.30 31.12 9.86
CA LEU A 323 -17.22 30.84 10.96
C LEU A 323 -17.72 29.39 10.99
N LEU A 324 -17.50 28.60 9.94
CA LEU A 324 -17.84 27.18 9.94
C LEU A 324 -17.20 26.43 11.10
N GLU A 325 -17.89 25.42 11.61
CA GLU A 325 -17.33 24.47 12.57
C GLU A 325 -16.07 23.80 12.02
N VAL A 326 -15.12 23.52 12.91
CA VAL A 326 -13.81 22.93 12.54
C VAL A 326 -13.97 21.63 11.74
N GLU A 327 -14.94 20.78 12.11
CA GLU A 327 -15.18 19.53 11.41
C GLU A 327 -15.70 19.76 9.98
N ARG A 328 -16.60 20.71 9.78
CA ARG A 328 -17.09 21.08 8.45
C ARG A 328 -15.97 21.67 7.58
N LYS A 329 -15.08 22.51 8.16
CA LYS A 329 -13.87 23.00 7.47
C LYS A 329 -12.97 21.87 7.03
N LYS A 330 -12.75 20.86 7.88
CA LYS A 330 -11.96 19.67 7.54
C LYS A 330 -12.58 18.90 6.37
N HIS A 331 -13.88 18.65 6.42
CA HIS A 331 -14.56 17.95 5.34
C HIS A 331 -14.48 18.70 4.02
N LEU A 332 -14.70 20.02 4.03
CA LEU A 332 -14.61 20.85 2.84
C LEU A 332 -13.18 20.90 2.27
N PHE A 333 -12.18 21.02 3.14
CA PHE A 333 -10.76 20.93 2.74
C PHE A 333 -10.45 19.59 2.05
N ARG A 334 -10.94 18.47 2.61
CA ARG A 334 -10.73 17.13 2.03
C ARG A 334 -11.43 16.96 0.68
N VAL A 335 -12.59 17.56 0.51
CA VAL A 335 -13.29 17.57 -0.79
C VAL A 335 -12.44 18.29 -1.84
N ILE A 336 -11.95 19.49 -1.53
CA ILE A 336 -11.12 20.28 -2.45
C ILE A 336 -9.80 19.54 -2.76
N GLN A 337 -9.18 18.93 -1.75
CA GLN A 337 -7.98 18.12 -1.95
C GLN A 337 -8.22 16.94 -2.90
N GLU A 338 -9.36 16.25 -2.77
CA GLU A 338 -9.70 15.14 -3.65
C GLU A 338 -10.03 15.61 -5.08
N LEU A 339 -10.68 16.79 -5.24
CA LEU A 339 -10.90 17.39 -6.55
C LEU A 339 -9.60 17.67 -7.29
N LEU A 340 -8.63 18.30 -6.61
CA LEU A 340 -7.31 18.58 -7.19
C LEU A 340 -6.54 17.28 -7.51
N ASN A 341 -6.62 16.29 -6.63
CA ASN A 341 -6.00 14.98 -6.86
C ASN A 341 -6.63 14.24 -8.07
N ASN A 342 -7.94 14.36 -8.26
CA ASN A 342 -8.62 13.81 -9.43
C ASN A 342 -8.23 14.56 -10.72
N ALA A 343 -8.10 15.88 -10.67
CA ALA A 343 -7.58 16.65 -11.79
C ALA A 343 -6.19 16.15 -12.20
N LYS A 344 -5.27 16.05 -11.25
CA LYS A 344 -3.88 15.60 -11.46
C LYS A 344 -3.79 14.20 -12.06
N LYS A 345 -4.63 13.27 -11.61
CA LYS A 345 -4.56 11.87 -12.04
C LYS A 345 -5.32 11.57 -13.32
N HIS A 346 -6.36 12.33 -13.61
CA HIS A 346 -7.37 11.89 -14.57
C HIS A 346 -7.82 12.94 -15.58
N SER A 347 -7.66 14.24 -15.29
CA SER A 347 -8.29 15.26 -16.14
C SER A 347 -7.55 15.52 -17.44
N GLN A 348 -6.23 15.50 -17.44
CA GLN A 348 -5.41 16.05 -18.53
C GLN A 348 -5.80 17.49 -18.88
N ALA A 349 -6.26 18.27 -17.89
CA ALA A 349 -6.68 19.65 -18.04
C ALA A 349 -5.46 20.59 -18.16
N GLU A 350 -5.65 21.74 -18.79
CA GLU A 350 -4.70 22.86 -18.76
C GLU A 350 -5.08 23.85 -17.64
N HIS A 351 -6.38 23.98 -17.35
CA HIS A 351 -6.89 24.91 -16.34
C HIS A 351 -7.88 24.23 -15.40
N VAL A 352 -7.73 24.53 -14.11
CA VAL A 352 -8.67 24.13 -13.06
C VAL A 352 -9.11 25.37 -12.31
N THR A 353 -10.41 25.57 -12.18
CA THR A 353 -11.01 26.70 -11.44
C THR A 353 -11.76 26.18 -10.23
N ILE A 354 -11.48 26.76 -9.06
CA ILE A 354 -12.20 26.50 -7.81
C ILE A 354 -12.72 27.81 -7.27
N ARG A 355 -14.03 27.91 -7.08
CA ARG A 355 -14.65 29.10 -6.49
C ARG A 355 -15.45 28.72 -5.24
N LEU A 356 -15.20 29.47 -4.16
CA LEU A 356 -16.00 29.43 -2.95
C LEU A 356 -16.76 30.74 -2.81
N VAL A 357 -18.08 30.66 -2.83
CA VAL A 357 -18.95 31.84 -2.72
C VAL A 357 -20.04 31.59 -1.68
N GLU A 358 -20.51 32.68 -1.08
CA GLU A 358 -21.67 32.64 -0.21
C GLU A 358 -22.90 33.11 -1.02
N GLU A 359 -23.91 32.26 -1.09
CA GLU A 359 -25.17 32.55 -1.73
C GLU A 359 -26.33 31.92 -0.96
N ASN A 360 -27.43 32.66 -0.77
CA ASN A 360 -28.67 32.13 -0.19
C ASN A 360 -28.51 31.40 1.14
N SER A 361 -27.73 31.95 2.08
CA SER A 361 -27.42 31.33 3.38
C SER A 361 -26.73 29.96 3.27
N SER A 362 -26.00 29.75 2.21
CA SER A 362 -25.17 28.57 1.97
C SER A 362 -23.79 28.95 1.45
N ILE A 363 -22.83 28.04 1.68
CA ILE A 363 -21.52 28.08 1.02
C ILE A 363 -21.59 27.21 -0.21
N ASN A 364 -21.31 27.79 -1.38
CA ASN A 364 -21.27 27.08 -2.63
C ASN A 364 -19.80 26.92 -3.08
N LEU A 365 -19.40 25.69 -3.33
CA LEU A 365 -18.13 25.33 -3.96
C LEU A 365 -18.40 24.96 -5.40
N PHE A 366 -17.79 25.70 -6.33
CA PHE A 366 -17.78 25.40 -7.76
C PHE A 366 -16.38 24.92 -8.15
N TYR A 367 -16.32 23.80 -8.86
CA TYR A 367 -15.12 23.24 -9.45
C TYR A 367 -15.35 23.04 -10.94
N GLU A 368 -14.40 23.46 -11.74
CA GLU A 368 -14.41 23.29 -13.19
C GLU A 368 -13.00 22.92 -13.68
N ASP A 369 -12.90 21.92 -14.54
CA ASP A 369 -11.69 21.64 -15.31
C ASP A 369 -12.02 21.53 -16.81
N ASP A 370 -11.07 21.91 -17.67
CA ASP A 370 -11.16 21.85 -19.12
C ASP A 370 -10.61 20.52 -19.69
N GLY A 371 -10.57 19.49 -18.88
CA GLY A 371 -9.97 18.21 -19.22
C GLY A 371 -10.82 17.31 -20.10
N ILE A 372 -10.40 16.04 -20.19
CA ILE A 372 -11.04 15.02 -21.06
C ILE A 372 -12.45 14.61 -20.61
N GLY A 373 -12.87 14.95 -19.38
CA GLY A 373 -14.12 14.47 -18.83
C GLY A 373 -14.31 12.96 -18.91
N PHE A 374 -15.50 12.46 -18.59
CA PHE A 374 -15.81 11.04 -18.69
C PHE A 374 -17.32 10.81 -18.86
N ASP A 375 -17.66 9.64 -19.43
CA ASP A 375 -19.05 9.19 -19.50
C ASP A 375 -19.48 8.63 -18.13
N ARG A 376 -20.43 9.33 -17.49
CA ARG A 376 -20.92 8.97 -16.15
C ARG A 376 -21.60 7.62 -16.13
N GLN A 377 -22.39 7.26 -17.15
CA GLN A 377 -23.09 5.97 -17.19
C GLN A 377 -22.13 4.81 -17.35
N LEU A 378 -21.14 4.92 -18.22
CA LEU A 378 -20.09 3.91 -18.39
C LEU A 378 -19.22 3.76 -17.13
N LYS A 379 -18.95 4.88 -16.43
CA LYS A 379 -18.16 4.84 -15.18
C LYS A 379 -18.95 4.19 -14.04
N GLU A 380 -20.25 4.41 -13.94
CA GLU A 380 -21.12 3.76 -12.95
C GLU A 380 -21.25 2.24 -13.22
N MET A 381 -21.39 1.81 -14.47
CA MET A 381 -21.37 0.39 -14.84
C MET A 381 -20.02 -0.28 -14.52
N ASN A 382 -18.93 0.37 -14.87
CA ASN A 382 -17.58 -0.16 -14.63
C ASN A 382 -17.15 -0.10 -13.16
N ARG A 383 -17.75 0.80 -12.35
CA ARG A 383 -17.45 0.97 -10.93
C ARG A 383 -17.74 -0.27 -10.09
N LYS A 384 -18.80 -1.02 -10.43
CA LYS A 384 -19.17 -2.26 -9.72
C LYS A 384 -18.14 -3.38 -9.89
N ASN A 385 -17.29 -3.27 -10.91
CA ASN A 385 -16.41 -4.35 -11.36
C ASN A 385 -14.90 -4.09 -11.11
N ARG A 386 -14.49 -2.86 -10.72
CA ARG A 386 -13.06 -2.51 -10.54
C ARG A 386 -12.65 -2.41 -9.07
N ILE A 387 -12.64 -3.56 -8.39
CA ILE A 387 -12.27 -3.61 -6.96
C ILE A 387 -10.79 -3.29 -6.75
N ILE A 388 -9.92 -3.69 -7.66
CA ILE A 388 -8.46 -3.59 -7.48
C ILE A 388 -7.92 -2.20 -7.81
N SER A 389 -8.41 -1.53 -8.86
CA SER A 389 -7.94 -0.18 -9.25
C SER A 389 -8.32 0.94 -8.27
N GLY A 390 -9.37 0.73 -7.49
CA GLY A 390 -9.90 1.77 -6.59
C GLY A 390 -10.53 2.95 -7.33
N ALA A 391 -10.80 2.82 -8.63
CA ALA A 391 -11.44 3.85 -9.41
C ALA A 391 -12.87 4.09 -8.90
N GLY A 392 -13.18 5.35 -8.58
CA GLY A 392 -14.50 5.79 -8.10
C GLY A 392 -14.63 5.98 -6.59
N ILE A 393 -13.68 5.50 -5.76
CA ILE A 393 -13.71 5.71 -4.30
C ILE A 393 -13.71 7.20 -3.94
N GLY A 394 -12.89 8.00 -4.61
CA GLY A 394 -12.76 9.43 -4.32
C GLY A 394 -14.08 10.18 -4.46
N LEU A 395 -14.87 9.85 -5.49
CA LEU A 395 -16.17 10.47 -5.70
C LEU A 395 -17.14 10.11 -4.56
N ASP A 396 -17.19 8.82 -4.16
CA ASP A 396 -18.04 8.37 -3.05
C ASP A 396 -17.63 9.01 -1.72
N GLN A 397 -16.32 9.14 -1.50
CA GLN A 397 -15.80 9.81 -0.31
C GLN A 397 -16.19 11.30 -0.30
N MET A 398 -16.10 12.00 -1.44
CA MET A 398 -16.53 13.39 -1.53
C MET A 398 -18.02 13.52 -1.25
N GLN A 399 -18.87 12.73 -1.88
CA GLN A 399 -20.33 12.75 -1.66
C GLN A 399 -20.67 12.43 -0.20
N GLY A 400 -20.06 11.40 0.40
CA GLY A 400 -20.27 11.06 1.80
C GLY A 400 -19.85 12.19 2.76
N ARG A 401 -18.77 12.93 2.46
CA ARG A 401 -18.34 14.10 3.24
C ARG A 401 -19.30 15.28 3.08
N VAL A 402 -19.84 15.49 1.88
CA VAL A 402 -20.85 16.53 1.63
C VAL A 402 -22.13 16.24 2.41
N LEU A 403 -22.59 14.99 2.44
CA LEU A 403 -23.74 14.58 3.26
C LEU A 403 -23.51 14.80 4.77
N LEU A 404 -22.28 14.61 5.29
CA LEU A 404 -21.95 14.93 6.68
C LEU A 404 -22.06 16.43 7.00
N MET A 405 -21.96 17.30 5.99
CA MET A 405 -22.15 18.74 6.11
C MET A 405 -23.60 19.17 5.86
N ASN A 406 -24.55 18.21 5.70
CA ASN A 406 -25.93 18.42 5.24
C ASN A 406 -25.98 19.16 3.91
N GLY A 407 -25.00 18.91 3.02
CA GLY A 407 -24.88 19.55 1.73
C GLY A 407 -25.42 18.69 0.59
N GLU A 408 -25.54 19.34 -0.56
CA GLU A 408 -25.94 18.74 -1.83
C GLU A 408 -24.74 18.71 -2.78
N PHE A 409 -24.65 17.66 -3.59
CA PHE A 409 -23.54 17.43 -4.54
C PHE A 409 -24.09 17.22 -5.93
N TYR A 410 -23.74 18.11 -6.85
CA TYR A 410 -24.10 18.06 -8.26
C TYR A 410 -22.83 17.91 -9.09
N MET A 411 -22.87 17.04 -10.10
CA MET A 411 -21.75 16.84 -11.01
C MET A 411 -22.27 16.67 -12.43
N ASP A 412 -21.70 17.46 -13.33
CA ASP A 412 -21.90 17.35 -14.77
C ASP A 412 -20.56 17.09 -15.46
N THR A 413 -20.52 16.13 -16.37
CA THR A 413 -19.32 15.74 -17.10
C THR A 413 -19.69 14.98 -18.36
N GLU A 414 -19.01 15.31 -19.44
CA GLU A 414 -19.12 14.63 -20.73
C GLU A 414 -17.71 14.46 -21.31
N ARG A 415 -17.50 13.40 -22.06
CA ARG A 415 -16.21 13.14 -22.68
C ARG A 415 -15.80 14.28 -23.60
N GLY A 416 -14.63 14.87 -23.35
CA GLY A 416 -14.08 16.02 -24.08
C GLY A 416 -14.58 17.38 -23.62
N LYS A 417 -15.40 17.46 -22.55
CA LYS A 417 -15.92 18.73 -22.02
C LYS A 417 -15.48 19.02 -20.58
N GLY A 418 -14.56 18.24 -20.04
CA GLY A 418 -14.10 18.39 -18.67
C GLY A 418 -15.10 17.93 -17.62
N VAL A 419 -14.94 18.43 -16.40
CA VAL A 419 -15.79 18.13 -15.25
C VAL A 419 -16.24 19.42 -14.60
N HIS A 420 -17.55 19.53 -14.32
CA HIS A 420 -18.14 20.59 -13.54
C HIS A 420 -18.80 20.01 -12.29
N ILE A 421 -18.45 20.53 -11.10
CA ILE A 421 -19.02 20.12 -9.82
C ILE A 421 -19.50 21.34 -9.05
N GLU A 422 -20.73 21.26 -8.55
CA GLU A 422 -21.33 22.20 -7.63
C GLU A 422 -21.66 21.51 -6.31
N ILE A 423 -21.20 22.09 -5.19
CA ILE A 423 -21.48 21.60 -3.85
C ILE A 423 -22.07 22.74 -3.05
N ARG A 424 -23.29 22.54 -2.54
CA ARG A 424 -23.98 23.50 -1.71
C ARG A 424 -24.03 23.03 -0.27
N ILE A 425 -23.55 23.86 0.67
CA ILE A 425 -23.45 23.54 2.09
C ILE A 425 -24.25 24.60 2.87
N PRO A 426 -25.42 24.27 3.46
CA PRO A 426 -26.22 25.22 4.21
C PRO A 426 -25.51 25.67 5.49
N PHE A 427 -25.65 26.94 5.88
CA PHE A 427 -25.34 27.34 7.25
C PHE A 427 -26.31 26.64 8.21
N LEU A 428 -25.81 26.15 9.35
CA LEU A 428 -26.71 25.64 10.38
C LEU A 428 -27.61 26.77 10.86
N GLU A 429 -28.93 26.54 10.90
CA GLU A 429 -29.90 27.47 11.51
C GLU A 429 -29.50 27.69 12.98
N GLY A 430 -28.96 28.86 13.29
CA GLY A 430 -28.52 29.23 14.65
C GLY A 430 -27.41 30.28 14.71
N ILE A 431 -26.78 30.61 13.57
CA ILE A 431 -25.83 31.72 13.47
C ILE A 431 -26.44 32.81 12.61
N SER A 432 -27.59 33.31 13.02
CA SER A 432 -28.04 34.66 12.62
C SER A 432 -27.32 35.67 13.51
N ALA A 433 -26.59 36.58 12.89
CA ALA A 433 -25.75 37.63 13.45
C ALA A 433 -26.37 38.40 14.61
#